data_f163851a0aa556d0f44798e3148cbb7a
#
_entry.id   f163851a0aa556d0f44798e3148cbb7a
#
_cell.length_a   1.000
_cell.length_b   1.000
_cell.length_c   1.000
_cell.angle_alpha   90.00
_cell.angle_beta   90.00
_cell.angle_gamma   90.00
#
_symmetry.space_group_name_H-M   'P 1'
#
loop_
_entity.id
_entity.type
_entity.pdbx_description
1 polymer ?
#
loop_
_entity_poly.entity_id
_entity_poly.type
_entity_poly.pdbx_seq_one_letter_code
_entity_poly.pdbx_strand_id
1 'polypeptide(L)'
;SMQQPCLPLMMAGMVAKGLKLAAKVGLPATVVSDKGHNEGMRMRDYNAFRDPDSPRNALLIECGQHWEATSAEMAKAVMVRFLHATAIMAPDFGAETLKSYPSPQGQNFYRVDEVVTIETNAFVFEQQWTGFEHLAKGTLIGHDGPRAIIAPFEPTVLIMPTRRLYPGKTAVRLAQPITPND
;
A
#
# COMPACT_ATOMS: atom_id res chain seq x y z
N SER A 1 1.02 -9.25 -6.17
CA SER A 1 2.38 -8.97 -6.69
C SER A 1 2.33 -7.94 -7.81
N MET A 2 3.43 -7.24 -8.03
CA MET A 2 3.50 -6.04 -8.85
C MET A 2 4.30 -6.28 -10.13
N GLN A 3 3.96 -5.55 -11.20
CA GLN A 3 4.71 -5.58 -12.46
C GLN A 3 5.89 -4.60 -12.47
N GLN A 4 5.97 -3.71 -11.49
CA GLN A 4 6.99 -2.67 -11.40
C GLN A 4 7.74 -2.79 -10.08
N PRO A 5 9.04 -2.41 -10.03
CA PRO A 5 9.76 -2.34 -8.77
C PRO A 5 9.03 -1.42 -7.79
N CYS A 6 8.68 -1.97 -6.66
CA CYS A 6 8.11 -1.23 -5.54
C CYS A 6 8.39 -2.03 -4.27
N LEU A 7 8.61 -1.35 -3.17
CA LEU A 7 8.73 -2.02 -1.87
C LEU A 7 7.45 -2.80 -1.55
N PRO A 8 7.56 -3.97 -0.92
CA PRO A 8 6.39 -4.69 -0.43
C PRO A 8 5.55 -3.78 0.47
N LEU A 9 4.23 -3.81 0.29
CA LEU A 9 3.32 -3.02 1.09
C LEU A 9 2.03 -3.76 1.39
N MET A 10 1.41 -3.42 2.51
CA MET A 10 0.10 -3.93 2.91
C MET A 10 -0.95 -2.83 2.75
N MET A 11 -2.04 -3.16 2.08
CA MET A 11 -3.18 -2.26 1.91
C MET A 11 -4.26 -2.63 2.93
N ALA A 12 -4.49 -1.72 3.88
CA ALA A 12 -5.36 -1.96 5.05
C ALA A 12 -6.80 -1.47 4.88
N GLY A 13 -7.11 -0.72 3.80
CA GLY A 13 -8.41 -0.06 3.63
C GLY A 13 -8.57 1.17 4.49
N MET A 14 -9.77 1.78 4.46
CA MET A 14 -10.07 3.03 5.15
C MET A 14 -10.59 2.84 6.59
N VAL A 15 -10.81 1.59 7.02
CA VAL A 15 -11.39 1.31 8.33
C VAL A 15 -10.28 1.01 9.34
N ALA A 16 -10.30 1.68 10.50
CA ALA A 16 -9.27 1.57 11.54
C ALA A 16 -8.92 0.12 11.94
N LYS A 17 -9.89 -0.80 11.92
CA LYS A 17 -9.64 -2.23 12.21
C LYS A 17 -8.62 -2.86 11.25
N GLY A 18 -8.56 -2.40 9.99
CA GLY A 18 -7.57 -2.84 9.02
C GLY A 18 -6.17 -2.40 9.40
N LEU A 19 -5.98 -1.13 9.77
CA LEU A 19 -4.71 -0.60 10.25
C LEU A 19 -4.24 -1.33 11.53
N LYS A 20 -5.14 -1.56 12.47
CA LYS A 20 -4.84 -2.30 13.72
C LYS A 20 -4.42 -3.76 13.44
N LEU A 21 -5.08 -4.43 12.50
CA LEU A 21 -4.69 -5.78 12.09
C LEU A 21 -3.33 -5.77 11.38
N ALA A 22 -3.09 -4.83 10.47
CA ALA A 22 -1.80 -4.67 9.79
C ALA A 22 -0.65 -4.44 10.79
N ALA A 23 -0.89 -3.61 11.82
CA ALA A 23 0.07 -3.40 12.91
C ALA A 23 0.37 -4.68 13.70
N LYS A 24 -0.64 -5.51 13.98
CA LYS A 24 -0.46 -6.82 14.64
C LYS A 24 0.31 -7.82 13.77
N VAL A 25 0.06 -7.83 12.47
CA VAL A 25 0.82 -8.65 11.51
C VAL A 25 2.28 -8.22 11.49
N GLY A 26 2.57 -6.92 11.57
CA GLY A 26 3.91 -6.37 11.72
C GLY A 26 4.83 -6.55 10.50
N LEU A 27 4.31 -6.96 9.34
CA LEU A 27 5.04 -7.18 8.10
C LEU A 27 4.11 -6.98 6.90
N PRO A 28 4.53 -6.35 5.80
CA PRO A 28 5.82 -5.68 5.57
C PRO A 28 5.96 -4.38 6.36
N ALA A 29 7.10 -3.70 6.17
CA ALA A 29 7.39 -2.43 6.84
C ALA A 29 6.47 -1.27 6.44
N THR A 30 5.77 -1.40 5.32
CA THR A 30 4.91 -0.35 4.77
C THR A 30 3.44 -0.77 4.78
N VAL A 31 2.59 0.08 5.35
CA VAL A 31 1.13 -0.08 5.38
C VAL A 31 0.48 1.14 4.75
N VAL A 32 -0.48 0.90 3.86
CA VAL A 32 -1.21 1.95 3.14
C VAL A 32 -2.71 1.81 3.40
N SER A 33 -3.33 2.88 3.86
CA SER A 33 -4.78 3.04 3.93
C SER A 33 -5.25 3.70 2.63
N ASP A 34 -6.15 3.07 1.90
CA ASP A 34 -6.69 3.58 0.64
C ASP A 34 -8.18 3.23 0.43
N LYS A 35 -8.85 3.98 -0.43
CA LYS A 35 -10.27 3.76 -0.78
C LYS A 35 -10.53 2.58 -1.70
N GLY A 36 -9.47 1.88 -2.14
CA GLY A 36 -9.61 0.77 -3.08
C GLY A 36 -9.47 1.17 -4.54
N HIS A 37 -9.88 0.27 -5.44
CA HIS A 37 -9.82 0.45 -6.90
C HIS A 37 -11.17 0.93 -7.45
N ASN A 38 -11.13 1.73 -8.52
CA ASN A 38 -12.33 2.11 -9.27
C ASN A 38 -12.90 0.95 -10.12
N GLU A 39 -12.06 -0.06 -10.44
CA GLU A 39 -12.41 -1.17 -11.35
C GLU A 39 -12.91 -2.43 -10.63
N GLY A 40 -13.30 -2.33 -9.36
CA GLY A 40 -13.82 -3.48 -8.61
C GLY A 40 -13.61 -3.39 -7.11
N MET A 41 -14.44 -4.10 -6.39
CA MET A 41 -14.44 -4.11 -4.93
C MET A 41 -13.56 -5.26 -4.43
N ARG A 42 -12.56 -4.95 -3.63
CA ARG A 42 -11.73 -5.96 -2.97
C ARG A 42 -12.48 -6.58 -1.78
N MET A 43 -12.14 -7.80 -1.40
CA MET A 43 -12.76 -8.48 -0.25
C MET A 43 -12.79 -7.62 1.02
N ARG A 44 -11.69 -6.92 1.33
CA ARG A 44 -11.59 -6.04 2.51
C ARG A 44 -12.55 -4.85 2.50
N ASP A 45 -13.02 -4.45 1.31
CA ASP A 45 -13.90 -3.30 1.09
C ASP A 45 -15.38 -3.74 0.89
N TYR A 46 -15.67 -5.05 1.03
CA TYR A 46 -16.97 -5.65 0.73
C TYR A 46 -17.71 -6.07 2.00
N ASN A 47 -19.02 -5.71 2.08
CA ASN A 47 -19.96 -6.17 3.11
C ASN A 47 -19.36 -6.05 4.54
N ALA A 48 -19.50 -7.08 5.35
CA ALA A 48 -19.04 -7.13 6.74
C ALA A 48 -17.53 -6.92 6.95
N PHE A 49 -16.71 -7.09 5.91
CA PHE A 49 -15.29 -6.74 5.97
C PHE A 49 -15.05 -5.22 6.04
N ARG A 50 -15.91 -4.44 5.38
CA ARG A 50 -15.87 -2.97 5.41
C ARG A 50 -16.55 -2.39 6.64
N ASP A 51 -17.52 -3.08 7.24
CA ASP A 51 -18.27 -2.61 8.39
C ASP A 51 -17.34 -2.47 9.62
N PRO A 52 -17.19 -1.28 10.22
CA PRO A 52 -16.28 -1.04 11.34
C PRO A 52 -16.62 -1.88 12.57
N ASP A 53 -17.90 -2.19 12.79
CA ASP A 53 -18.39 -2.93 13.95
C ASP A 53 -18.35 -4.45 13.77
N SER A 54 -18.10 -4.92 12.56
CA SER A 54 -17.96 -6.34 12.27
C SER A 54 -16.59 -6.87 12.69
N PRO A 55 -16.51 -8.08 13.29
CA PRO A 55 -15.24 -8.74 13.58
C PRO A 55 -14.50 -9.23 12.32
N ARG A 56 -15.19 -9.33 11.19
CA ARG A 56 -14.58 -9.75 9.93
C ARG A 56 -13.60 -8.70 9.44
N ASN A 57 -12.38 -9.14 9.10
CA ASN A 57 -11.32 -8.26 8.64
C ASN A 57 -10.52 -8.94 7.53
N ALA A 58 -9.93 -8.14 6.64
CA ALA A 58 -9.08 -8.63 5.57
C ALA A 58 -8.04 -7.58 5.22
N LEU A 59 -6.88 -8.05 4.76
CA LEU A 59 -5.78 -7.23 4.29
C LEU A 59 -5.43 -7.66 2.86
N LEU A 60 -4.88 -6.74 2.06
CA LEU A 60 -4.30 -7.06 0.78
C LEU A 60 -2.81 -6.81 0.85
N ILE A 61 -2.02 -7.76 0.38
CA ILE A 61 -0.56 -7.65 0.34
C ILE A 61 -0.04 -7.57 -1.09
N GLU A 62 0.79 -6.59 -1.36
CA GLU A 62 1.64 -6.49 -2.54
C GLU A 62 3.06 -6.88 -2.14
N CYS A 63 3.47 -8.09 -2.53
CA CYS A 63 4.68 -8.73 -2.02
C CYS A 63 5.97 -8.35 -2.76
N GLY A 64 5.86 -7.64 -3.87
CA GLY A 64 6.97 -7.39 -4.80
C GLY A 64 6.66 -7.84 -6.22
N GLN A 65 7.66 -7.95 -7.07
CA GLN A 65 7.48 -8.29 -8.48
C GLN A 65 7.14 -9.77 -8.68
N HIS A 66 6.33 -10.09 -9.71
CA HIS A 66 5.82 -11.44 -9.99
C HIS A 66 6.91 -12.52 -10.14
N TRP A 67 8.06 -12.13 -10.68
CA TRP A 67 9.16 -13.05 -11.04
C TRP A 67 10.25 -13.11 -9.98
N GLU A 68 10.15 -12.36 -8.89
CA GLU A 68 11.12 -12.39 -7.81
C GLU A 68 10.78 -13.46 -6.77
N ALA A 69 11.74 -14.35 -6.49
CA ALA A 69 11.58 -15.38 -5.46
C ALA A 69 11.26 -14.77 -4.07
N THR A 70 11.84 -13.61 -3.78
CA THR A 70 11.60 -12.85 -2.54
C THR A 70 10.14 -12.47 -2.34
N SER A 71 9.38 -12.28 -3.43
CA SER A 71 7.94 -11.99 -3.35
C SER A 71 7.15 -13.17 -2.80
N ALA A 72 7.52 -14.40 -3.17
CA ALA A 72 6.88 -15.61 -2.64
C ALA A 72 7.23 -15.82 -1.16
N GLU A 73 8.47 -15.58 -0.77
CA GLU A 73 8.90 -15.66 0.63
C GLU A 73 8.22 -14.60 1.50
N MET A 74 8.08 -13.36 1.00
CA MET A 74 7.30 -12.30 1.66
C MET A 74 5.85 -12.73 1.87
N ALA A 75 5.22 -13.30 0.84
CA ALA A 75 3.83 -13.78 0.93
C ALA A 75 3.66 -14.85 2.00
N LYS A 76 4.58 -15.82 2.07
CA LYS A 76 4.57 -16.87 3.11
C LYS A 76 4.73 -16.28 4.51
N ALA A 77 5.69 -15.37 4.69
CA ALA A 77 5.95 -14.75 5.99
C ALA A 77 4.74 -13.93 6.47
N VAL A 78 4.13 -13.13 5.58
CA VAL A 78 2.92 -12.36 5.91
C VAL A 78 1.75 -13.29 6.23
N MET A 79 1.57 -14.40 5.49
CA MET A 79 0.54 -15.40 5.79
C MET A 79 0.70 -15.98 7.20
N VAL A 80 1.90 -16.41 7.57
CA VAL A 80 2.18 -16.97 8.91
C VAL A 80 1.86 -15.94 9.99
N ARG A 81 2.34 -14.70 9.84
CA ARG A 81 2.06 -13.62 10.79
C ARG A 81 0.58 -13.27 10.89
N PHE A 82 -0.13 -13.28 9.76
CA PHE A 82 -1.58 -13.07 9.75
C PHE A 82 -2.31 -14.15 10.56
N LEU A 83 -1.94 -15.42 10.39
CA LEU A 83 -2.52 -16.54 11.15
C LEU A 83 -2.23 -16.43 12.64
N HIS A 84 -1.05 -15.95 13.04
CA HIS A 84 -0.74 -15.65 14.44
C HIS A 84 -1.55 -14.44 14.96
N ALA A 85 -1.59 -13.34 14.19
CA ALA A 85 -2.30 -12.11 14.58
C ALA A 85 -3.81 -12.32 14.78
N THR A 86 -4.37 -13.32 14.07
CA THR A 86 -5.79 -13.72 14.17
C THR A 86 -6.03 -14.89 15.11
N ALA A 87 -4.99 -15.39 15.79
CA ALA A 87 -5.04 -16.52 16.73
C ALA A 87 -5.61 -17.82 16.11
N ILE A 88 -5.47 -18.00 14.79
CA ILE A 88 -5.90 -19.21 14.08
C ILE A 88 -4.87 -20.33 14.25
N MET A 89 -3.57 -19.97 14.32
CA MET A 89 -2.46 -20.91 14.50
C MET A 89 -1.67 -20.62 15.77
N ALA A 90 -1.06 -21.69 16.32
CA ALA A 90 -0.18 -21.58 17.47
C ALA A 90 1.10 -20.77 17.13
N PRO A 91 1.74 -20.12 18.12
CA PRO A 91 2.89 -19.23 17.88
C PRO A 91 4.13 -19.89 17.25
N ASP A 92 4.26 -21.22 17.37
CA ASP A 92 5.35 -22.01 16.78
C ASP A 92 5.12 -22.39 15.32
N PHE A 93 3.87 -22.24 14.81
CA PHE A 93 3.58 -22.50 13.41
C PHE A 93 4.38 -21.58 12.50
N GLY A 94 5.08 -22.17 11.54
CA GLY A 94 5.85 -21.42 10.53
C GLY A 94 7.10 -20.71 11.07
N ALA A 95 7.62 -21.09 12.24
CA ALA A 95 8.80 -20.47 12.86
C ALA A 95 10.00 -20.39 11.91
N GLU A 96 10.25 -21.43 11.10
CA GLU A 96 11.35 -21.45 10.12
C GLU A 96 11.15 -20.37 9.03
N THR A 97 9.91 -20.19 8.55
CA THR A 97 9.59 -19.12 7.57
C THR A 97 9.89 -17.76 8.17
N LEU A 98 9.57 -17.53 9.43
CA LEU A 98 9.77 -16.23 10.08
C LEU A 98 11.24 -15.92 10.40
N LYS A 99 12.12 -16.91 10.47
CA LYS A 99 13.57 -16.67 10.64
C LYS A 99 14.15 -15.88 9.47
N SER A 100 13.69 -16.16 8.26
CA SER A 100 14.12 -15.45 7.04
C SER A 100 13.52 -14.04 6.91
N TYR A 101 12.47 -13.73 7.66
CA TYR A 101 11.77 -12.45 7.66
C TYR A 101 11.53 -11.94 9.08
N PRO A 102 12.57 -11.44 9.76
CA PRO A 102 12.41 -10.83 11.07
C PRO A 102 11.47 -9.62 11.00
N SER A 103 10.89 -9.27 12.12
CA SER A 103 10.08 -8.05 12.20
C SER A 103 10.93 -6.83 11.83
N PRO A 104 10.42 -5.91 11.01
CA PRO A 104 11.08 -4.61 10.82
C PRO A 104 11.15 -3.88 12.17
N GLN A 105 12.08 -2.93 12.29
CA GLN A 105 12.22 -2.10 13.52
C GLN A 105 10.97 -1.24 13.79
N GLY A 106 10.08 -1.11 12.79
CA GLY A 106 8.80 -0.43 12.86
C GLY A 106 8.08 -0.52 11.53
N GLN A 107 6.80 -0.17 11.53
CA GLN A 107 6.03 -0.02 10.29
C GLN A 107 5.75 1.46 10.03
N ASN A 108 5.83 1.85 8.77
CA ASN A 108 5.41 3.16 8.28
C ASN A 108 3.97 3.04 7.78
N PHE A 109 3.10 3.91 8.26
CA PHE A 109 1.70 3.96 7.88
C PHE A 109 1.42 5.20 7.06
N TYR A 110 0.70 5.05 5.96
CA TYR A 110 0.34 6.13 5.05
C TYR A 110 -1.14 6.08 4.71
N ARG A 111 -1.79 7.24 4.65
CA ARG A 111 -3.17 7.36 4.15
C ARG A 111 -3.14 8.05 2.80
N VAL A 112 -3.73 7.40 1.79
CA VAL A 112 -3.96 7.98 0.47
C VAL A 112 -5.14 8.93 0.55
N ASP A 113 -4.88 10.21 0.35
CA ASP A 113 -5.91 11.25 0.36
C ASP A 113 -6.29 11.68 -1.07
N GLU A 114 -5.37 11.53 -2.05
CA GLU A 114 -5.60 11.89 -3.43
C GLU A 114 -5.07 10.82 -4.41
N VAL A 115 -5.78 10.64 -5.52
CA VAL A 115 -5.37 9.76 -6.63
C VAL A 115 -5.27 10.59 -7.90
N VAL A 116 -4.07 10.64 -8.47
CA VAL A 116 -3.84 11.30 -9.76
C VAL A 116 -4.18 10.31 -10.87
N THR A 117 -5.26 10.58 -11.59
CA THR A 117 -5.63 9.84 -12.81
C THR A 117 -5.13 10.58 -14.03
N ILE A 118 -4.56 9.86 -14.98
CA ILE A 118 -4.10 10.40 -16.26
C ILE A 118 -5.32 10.73 -17.11
N GLU A 119 -5.42 11.97 -17.58
CA GLU A 119 -6.54 12.44 -18.40
C GLU A 119 -6.17 12.55 -19.88
N THR A 120 -4.88 12.80 -20.18
CA THR A 120 -4.41 13.04 -21.56
C THR A 120 -3.26 12.12 -21.94
N ASN A 121 -3.01 11.98 -23.25
CA ASN A 121 -1.82 11.27 -23.76
C ASN A 121 -0.51 12.08 -23.57
N ALA A 122 -0.59 13.29 -23.03
CA ALA A 122 0.55 14.16 -22.78
C ALA A 122 1.00 14.14 -21.31
N PHE A 123 0.60 13.11 -20.56
CA PHE A 123 1.07 12.95 -19.18
C PHE A 123 2.56 12.65 -19.16
N VAL A 124 3.31 13.36 -18.31
CA VAL A 124 4.74 13.13 -18.06
C VAL A 124 5.06 13.40 -16.59
N PHE A 125 5.84 12.53 -15.97
CA PHE A 125 6.44 12.82 -14.67
C PHE A 125 7.63 13.77 -14.82
N GLU A 126 7.85 14.63 -13.83
CA GLU A 126 9.01 15.54 -13.78
C GLU A 126 10.34 14.77 -13.74
N GLN A 127 10.33 13.63 -13.09
CA GLN A 127 11.47 12.71 -13.02
C GLN A 127 10.99 11.26 -12.84
N GLN A 128 11.91 10.31 -12.84
CA GLN A 128 11.59 8.91 -12.57
C GLN A 128 11.35 8.72 -11.05
N TRP A 129 10.08 8.72 -10.64
CA TRP A 129 9.69 8.37 -9.28
C TRP A 129 9.72 6.86 -9.06
N THR A 130 10.19 6.44 -7.89
CA THR A 130 10.26 5.02 -7.50
C THR A 130 9.15 4.62 -6.53
N GLY A 131 8.57 5.61 -5.84
CA GLY A 131 7.57 5.45 -4.80
C GLY A 131 8.17 5.58 -3.40
N PHE A 132 7.36 6.08 -2.47
CA PHE A 132 7.71 6.41 -1.09
C PHE A 132 8.66 7.59 -0.93
N GLU A 133 8.87 8.40 -1.98
CA GLU A 133 9.50 9.71 -1.82
C GLU A 133 8.61 10.62 -0.98
N HIS A 134 9.23 11.34 -0.03
CA HIS A 134 8.61 12.36 0.79
C HIS A 134 8.90 13.72 0.18
N LEU A 135 7.88 14.36 -0.35
CA LEU A 135 7.98 15.64 -1.05
C LEU A 135 7.45 16.78 -0.19
N ALA A 136 8.12 17.91 -0.22
CA ALA A 136 7.59 19.15 0.34
C ALA A 136 6.33 19.59 -0.43
N LYS A 137 5.38 20.20 0.27
CA LYS A 137 4.20 20.80 -0.36
C LYS A 137 4.60 21.77 -1.47
N GLY A 138 3.91 21.71 -2.62
CA GLY A 138 4.21 22.52 -3.78
C GLY A 138 5.25 21.94 -4.74
N THR A 139 5.94 20.82 -4.39
CA THR A 139 6.86 20.15 -5.31
C THR A 139 6.13 19.69 -6.56
N LEU A 140 6.70 19.97 -7.74
CA LEU A 140 6.18 19.50 -9.02
C LEU A 140 6.43 17.99 -9.16
N ILE A 141 5.37 17.23 -9.39
CA ILE A 141 5.41 15.79 -9.60
C ILE A 141 5.44 15.44 -11.08
N GLY A 142 4.74 16.22 -11.89
CA GLY A 142 4.63 16.03 -13.33
C GLY A 142 3.59 16.95 -13.96
N HIS A 143 3.27 16.69 -15.23
CA HIS A 143 2.25 17.42 -15.98
C HIS A 143 1.30 16.47 -16.70
N ASP A 144 0.05 16.86 -16.84
CA ASP A 144 -0.95 16.18 -17.67
C ASP A 144 -1.47 17.19 -18.69
N GLY A 145 -0.81 17.26 -19.85
CA GLY A 145 -0.97 18.39 -20.76
C GLY A 145 -0.60 19.71 -20.09
N PRO A 146 -1.48 20.74 -20.07
CA PRO A 146 -1.23 22.02 -19.42
C PRO A 146 -1.37 21.97 -17.89
N ARG A 147 -1.94 20.89 -17.32
CA ARG A 147 -2.19 20.77 -15.88
C ARG A 147 -0.93 20.31 -15.14
N ALA A 148 -0.39 21.16 -14.27
CA ALA A 148 0.66 20.78 -13.36
C ALA A 148 0.10 19.88 -12.23
N ILE A 149 0.79 18.80 -11.94
CA ILE A 149 0.54 17.91 -10.80
C ILE A 149 1.54 18.25 -9.72
N ILE A 150 1.08 18.78 -8.62
CA ILE A 150 1.91 19.25 -7.51
C ILE A 150 1.59 18.52 -6.20
N ALA A 151 2.57 18.41 -5.32
CA ALA A 151 2.43 17.83 -4.00
C ALA A 151 1.49 18.69 -3.12
N PRO A 152 0.32 18.17 -2.69
CA PRO A 152 -0.66 18.97 -1.96
C PRO A 152 -0.43 19.04 -0.44
N PHE A 153 0.37 18.13 0.11
CA PHE A 153 0.57 17.95 1.56
C PHE A 153 2.02 18.20 1.99
N GLU A 154 2.24 18.34 3.31
CA GLU A 154 3.58 18.43 3.93
C GLU A 154 3.75 17.35 5.01
N PRO A 155 4.49 16.27 4.75
CA PRO A 155 4.98 15.86 3.43
C PRO A 155 3.90 15.18 2.59
N THR A 156 4.06 15.22 1.26
CA THR A 156 3.35 14.34 0.33
C THR A 156 4.20 13.10 0.05
N VAL A 157 3.62 11.92 0.24
CA VAL A 157 4.30 10.64 -0.05
C VAL A 157 3.72 10.03 -1.31
N LEU A 158 4.60 9.68 -2.26
CA LEU A 158 4.19 9.06 -3.52
C LEU A 158 4.00 7.55 -3.34
N ILE A 159 2.81 7.04 -3.67
CA ILE A 159 2.51 5.61 -3.58
C ILE A 159 2.31 5.03 -4.98
N MET A 160 3.17 4.08 -5.34
CA MET A 160 3.11 3.27 -6.56
C MET A 160 2.96 4.11 -7.85
N PRO A 161 3.90 5.03 -8.16
CA PRO A 161 3.89 5.74 -9.43
C PRO A 161 3.96 4.74 -10.59
N THR A 162 3.09 4.90 -11.60
CA THR A 162 3.03 3.96 -12.73
C THR A 162 4.04 4.32 -13.82
N ARG A 163 4.52 3.30 -14.54
CA ARG A 163 5.25 3.49 -15.81
C ARG A 163 4.34 3.42 -17.05
N ARG A 164 3.05 3.10 -16.85
CA ARG A 164 2.05 2.97 -17.92
C ARG A 164 1.26 4.26 -18.04
N LEU A 165 1.80 5.21 -18.78
CA LEU A 165 1.29 6.58 -18.89
C LEU A 165 0.29 6.69 -20.06
N TYR A 166 -0.97 6.29 -19.81
CA TYR A 166 -2.07 6.48 -20.78
C TYR A 166 -3.39 6.82 -20.06
N PRO A 167 -4.30 7.54 -20.72
CA PRO A 167 -5.52 8.02 -20.11
C PRO A 167 -6.35 6.95 -19.42
N GLY A 168 -6.98 7.31 -18.30
CA GLY A 168 -7.78 6.45 -17.45
C GLY A 168 -6.98 5.63 -16.42
N LYS A 169 -5.66 5.61 -16.48
CA LYS A 169 -4.84 4.93 -15.47
C LYS A 169 -4.44 5.85 -14.32
N THR A 170 -4.31 5.28 -13.14
CA THR A 170 -3.71 5.98 -11.99
C THR A 170 -2.25 6.24 -12.28
N ALA A 171 -1.84 7.50 -12.31
CA ALA A 171 -0.43 7.89 -12.40
C ALA A 171 0.30 7.60 -11.09
N VAL A 172 -0.23 8.11 -9.99
CA VAL A 172 0.33 7.99 -8.65
C VAL A 172 -0.76 8.26 -7.60
N ARG A 173 -0.61 7.72 -6.40
CA ARG A 173 -1.41 8.09 -5.24
C ARG A 173 -0.60 9.00 -4.35
N LEU A 174 -1.23 10.04 -3.83
CA LEU A 174 -0.64 11.04 -2.95
C LEU A 174 -1.14 10.78 -1.53
N ALA A 175 -0.20 10.54 -0.64
CA ALA A 175 -0.49 10.09 0.72
C ALA A 175 0.19 10.97 1.76
N GLN A 176 -0.29 10.86 3.00
CA GLN A 176 0.33 11.46 4.18
C GLN A 176 0.72 10.37 5.18
N PRO A 177 1.80 10.56 5.97
CA PRO A 177 2.09 9.69 7.11
C PRO A 177 0.95 9.75 8.13
N ILE A 178 0.62 8.60 8.70
CA ILE A 178 -0.37 8.47 9.77
C ILE A 178 0.15 7.51 10.86
N THR A 179 -0.62 7.33 11.92
CA THR A 179 -0.40 6.27 12.92
C THR A 179 -1.41 5.12 12.74
N PRO A 180 -1.16 3.94 13.32
CA PRO A 180 -2.12 2.83 13.27
C PRO A 180 -3.45 3.10 13.98
N ASN A 181 -3.56 4.18 14.73
CA ASN A 181 -4.76 4.58 15.49
C ASN A 181 -5.58 5.68 14.79
N ASP A 182 -5.06 6.24 13.69
CA ASP A 182 -5.78 7.19 12.83
C ASP A 182 -6.74 6.45 11.89
#